data_b92e2a3368cb0911e6293f5ba66839c9
#
_entry.id   b92e2a3368cb0911e6293f5ba66839c9
#
_cell.length_a   1.000
_cell.length_b   1.000
_cell.length_c   1.000
_cell.angle_alpha   90.00
_cell.angle_beta   90.00
_cell.angle_gamma   90.00
#
_symmetry.space_group_name_H-M   'P 1'
#
loop_
_entity.id
_entity.type
_entity.pdbx_description
1 polymer ?
#
loop_
_entity_poly.entity_id
_entity_poly.type
_entity_poly.pdbx_seq_one_letter_code
_entity_poly.pdbx_strand_id
1 'polypeptide(L)'
;MNPSFSHIQMVAIDCDETLLCSDNMVSEYTKDVLQRLQDKGIRITIATGRMYQTAKPVGMSLQLGNVPMILFSGGLIQELESGRKLFERTVPLDTVQRIWNIASQHGWHIQSYVDDHLLCHHQDWQSDLYERQTGAKAEFLGDSLYELSREPNKLIAIDTVENIDAIIDTLTPIVGNTATLVRSQKDFLEIIAPHVSKGDALEQLAQQYGIGLEHIVSFGNAENDISMLSKTGYSVAVKNAVDHVKSVTHEVCGHHNEDGVAHWIEEHLL
;
A
#
# COMPACT_ATOMS: atom_id res chain seq x y z
N MET A 1 15.83 -17.30 -24.67
CA MET A 1 15.51 -16.04 -25.39
C MET A 1 15.11 -15.05 -24.31
N ASN A 2 15.75 -13.89 -24.26
CA ASN A 2 15.30 -12.85 -23.35
C ASN A 2 13.87 -12.46 -23.74
N PRO A 3 12.94 -12.30 -22.79
CA PRO A 3 11.60 -11.85 -23.11
C PRO A 3 11.66 -10.48 -23.80
N SER A 4 10.87 -10.29 -24.85
CA SER A 4 10.76 -8.98 -25.49
C SER A 4 9.78 -8.13 -24.70
N PHE A 5 10.21 -6.98 -24.17
CA PHE A 5 9.39 -6.06 -23.40
C PHE A 5 8.76 -4.93 -24.24
N SER A 6 8.85 -5.00 -25.57
CA SER A 6 8.32 -3.96 -26.48
C SER A 6 6.79 -3.75 -26.40
N HIS A 7 6.06 -4.69 -25.76
CA HIS A 7 4.60 -4.65 -25.58
C HIS A 7 4.18 -4.05 -24.24
N ILE A 8 5.12 -3.68 -23.36
CA ILE A 8 4.81 -3.14 -22.04
C ILE A 8 4.26 -1.71 -22.16
N GLN A 9 3.16 -1.45 -21.46
CA GLN A 9 2.42 -0.19 -21.49
C GLN A 9 2.33 0.47 -20.11
N MET A 10 2.57 -0.31 -19.04
CA MET A 10 2.50 0.20 -17.67
C MET A 10 3.54 -0.49 -16.77
N VAL A 11 4.06 0.26 -15.80
CA VAL A 11 4.89 -0.25 -14.71
C VAL A 11 4.21 0.09 -13.39
N ALA A 12 4.04 -0.91 -12.52
CA ALA A 12 3.51 -0.78 -11.17
C ALA A 12 4.61 -1.05 -10.15
N ILE A 13 4.89 -0.12 -9.26
CA ILE A 13 6.05 -0.20 -8.37
C ILE A 13 5.58 -0.05 -6.93
N ASP A 14 5.91 -1.03 -6.08
CA ASP A 14 5.78 -0.85 -4.64
C ASP A 14 6.74 0.24 -4.13
N CYS A 15 6.40 0.86 -3.01
CA CYS A 15 7.08 2.04 -2.51
C CYS A 15 8.21 1.68 -1.53
N ASP A 16 7.83 1.16 -0.36
CA ASP A 16 8.73 0.98 0.78
C ASP A 16 9.67 -0.21 0.58
N GLU A 17 10.97 0.01 0.72
CA GLU A 17 12.01 -1.02 0.49
C GLU A 17 11.96 -1.67 -0.92
N THR A 18 11.29 -1.02 -1.88
CA THR A 18 11.27 -1.39 -3.30
C THR A 18 11.78 -0.23 -4.15
N LEU A 19 11.03 0.87 -4.23
CA LEU A 19 11.43 2.10 -4.93
C LEU A 19 12.27 3.02 -4.03
N LEU A 20 11.91 3.11 -2.74
CA LEU A 20 12.58 3.94 -1.76
C LEU A 20 13.81 3.25 -1.17
N CYS A 21 14.88 4.01 -1.01
CA CYS A 21 16.01 3.62 -0.18
C CYS A 21 15.63 3.60 1.32
N SER A 22 16.48 3.03 2.16
CA SER A 22 16.26 2.92 3.62
C SER A 22 16.12 4.26 4.35
N ASP A 23 16.54 5.36 3.73
CA ASP A 23 16.37 6.74 4.22
C ASP A 23 15.05 7.39 3.75
N ASN A 24 14.16 6.61 3.12
CA ASN A 24 12.92 7.05 2.49
C ASN A 24 13.11 8.05 1.33
N MET A 25 14.26 8.04 0.70
CA MET A 25 14.57 8.90 -0.45
C MET A 25 14.59 8.11 -1.75
N VAL A 26 14.46 8.81 -2.86
CA VAL A 26 14.65 8.28 -4.22
C VAL A 26 15.84 9.00 -4.84
N SER A 27 16.75 8.25 -5.44
CA SER A 27 17.95 8.81 -6.08
C SER A 27 17.58 9.64 -7.32
N GLU A 28 18.45 10.58 -7.69
CA GLU A 28 18.28 11.34 -8.95
C GLU A 28 18.36 10.43 -10.18
N TYR A 29 19.15 9.35 -10.11
CA TYR A 29 19.20 8.33 -11.16
C TYR A 29 17.85 7.64 -11.35
N THR A 30 17.22 7.17 -10.26
CA THR A 30 15.87 6.56 -10.34
C THR A 30 14.85 7.53 -10.92
N LYS A 31 14.88 8.81 -10.53
CA LYS A 31 13.97 9.84 -11.09
C LYS A 31 14.17 10.00 -12.60
N ASP A 32 15.42 10.10 -13.07
CA ASP A 32 15.73 10.21 -14.50
C ASP A 32 15.23 9.00 -15.29
N VAL A 33 15.48 7.79 -14.79
CA VAL A 33 15.02 6.55 -15.43
C VAL A 33 13.49 6.51 -15.53
N LEU A 34 12.77 6.87 -14.47
CA LEU A 34 11.31 6.89 -14.48
C LEU A 34 10.76 7.98 -15.44
N GLN A 35 11.41 9.14 -15.52
CA GLN A 35 11.03 10.18 -16.47
C GLN A 35 11.21 9.70 -17.91
N ARG A 36 12.36 9.09 -18.23
CA ARG A 36 12.62 8.51 -19.56
C ARG A 36 11.61 7.41 -19.93
N LEU A 37 11.17 6.63 -18.94
CA LEU A 37 10.14 5.62 -19.13
C LEU A 37 8.80 6.27 -19.52
N GLN A 38 8.40 7.35 -18.85
CA GLN A 38 7.21 8.14 -19.22
C GLN A 38 7.33 8.77 -20.61
N ASP A 39 8.52 9.30 -20.96
CA ASP A 39 8.78 9.89 -22.27
C ASP A 39 8.61 8.87 -23.42
N LYS A 40 8.81 7.58 -23.13
CA LYS A 40 8.47 6.46 -24.04
C LYS A 40 6.98 6.14 -24.10
N GLY A 41 6.15 6.81 -23.31
CA GLY A 41 4.70 6.58 -23.26
C GLY A 41 4.28 5.43 -22.34
N ILE A 42 5.20 4.87 -21.54
CA ILE A 42 4.88 3.83 -20.56
C ILE A 42 4.33 4.51 -19.29
N ARG A 43 3.15 4.09 -18.85
CA ARG A 43 2.51 4.63 -17.65
C ARG A 43 3.18 4.09 -16.40
N ILE A 44 3.20 4.91 -15.34
CA ILE A 44 3.73 4.53 -14.03
C ILE A 44 2.60 4.65 -13.00
N THR A 45 2.52 3.68 -12.09
CA THR A 45 1.71 3.76 -10.88
C THR A 45 2.53 3.29 -9.68
N ILE A 46 2.35 3.98 -8.55
CA ILE A 46 2.94 3.59 -7.26
C ILE A 46 1.89 2.84 -6.48
N ALA A 47 2.24 1.66 -5.93
CA ALA A 47 1.33 0.83 -5.15
C ALA A 47 1.87 0.65 -3.73
N THR A 48 1.21 1.23 -2.73
CA THR A 48 1.70 1.28 -1.34
C THR A 48 0.61 1.00 -0.30
N GLY A 49 1.02 0.56 0.89
CA GLY A 49 0.16 0.48 2.07
C GLY A 49 -0.11 1.84 2.74
N ARG A 50 0.61 2.89 2.33
CA ARG A 50 0.51 4.23 2.90
C ARG A 50 -0.85 4.89 2.60
N MET A 51 -1.24 5.84 3.45
CA MET A 51 -2.31 6.80 3.19
C MET A 51 -1.81 7.89 2.21
N TYR A 52 -2.72 8.65 1.62
CA TYR A 52 -2.35 9.67 0.62
C TYR A 52 -1.45 10.76 1.22
N GLN A 53 -1.74 11.24 2.43
CA GLN A 53 -0.94 12.27 3.11
C GLN A 53 0.54 11.89 3.22
N THR A 54 0.86 10.61 3.47
CA THR A 54 2.24 10.13 3.61
C THR A 54 2.85 9.62 2.30
N ALA A 55 2.04 9.21 1.33
CA ALA A 55 2.50 8.79 0.01
C ALA A 55 2.74 9.97 -0.95
N LYS A 56 1.93 11.04 -0.85
CA LYS A 56 2.00 12.21 -1.73
C LYS A 56 3.38 12.88 -1.77
N PRO A 57 4.08 13.14 -0.65
CA PRO A 57 5.43 13.73 -0.69
C PRO A 57 6.41 12.87 -1.48
N VAL A 58 6.33 11.54 -1.35
CA VAL A 58 7.15 10.60 -2.11
C VAL A 58 6.83 10.70 -3.59
N GLY A 59 5.57 10.56 -3.97
CA GLY A 59 5.13 10.67 -5.36
C GLY A 59 5.52 12.00 -6.00
N MET A 60 5.36 13.11 -5.29
CA MET A 60 5.77 14.45 -5.76
C MET A 60 7.27 14.56 -5.98
N SER A 61 8.10 13.89 -5.16
CA SER A 61 9.56 13.90 -5.32
C SER A 61 10.03 13.22 -6.61
N LEU A 62 9.21 12.34 -7.19
CA LEU A 62 9.49 11.64 -8.45
C LEU A 62 9.26 12.50 -9.69
N GLN A 63 8.57 13.65 -9.57
CA GLN A 63 8.27 14.59 -10.65
C GLN A 63 7.50 13.96 -11.84
N LEU A 64 6.72 12.92 -11.58
CA LEU A 64 6.00 12.17 -12.60
C LEU A 64 4.65 12.79 -13.01
N GLY A 65 4.33 13.98 -12.51
CA GLY A 65 3.03 14.64 -12.77
C GLY A 65 1.86 13.94 -12.07
N ASN A 66 0.67 14.06 -12.63
CA ASN A 66 -0.56 13.58 -12.01
C ASN A 66 -0.79 12.06 -12.23
N VAL A 67 0.20 11.23 -11.86
CA VAL A 67 0.06 9.77 -11.95
C VAL A 67 -0.93 9.24 -10.91
N PRO A 68 -1.66 8.14 -11.17
CA PRO A 68 -2.46 7.47 -10.17
C PRO A 68 -1.57 6.75 -9.16
N MET A 69 -2.00 6.74 -7.90
CA MET A 69 -1.40 5.94 -6.84
C MET A 69 -2.41 4.95 -6.28
N ILE A 70 -1.99 3.72 -6.07
CA ILE A 70 -2.72 2.70 -5.34
C ILE A 70 -2.29 2.81 -3.87
N LEU A 71 -3.23 3.13 -2.99
CA LEU A 71 -3.03 3.45 -1.58
C LEU A 71 -3.77 2.45 -0.69
N PHE A 72 -3.42 2.40 0.61
CA PHE A 72 -4.04 1.47 1.57
C PHE A 72 -4.04 0.03 1.06
N SER A 73 -2.92 -0.40 0.44
CA SER A 73 -2.77 -1.75 -0.15
C SER A 73 -3.86 -2.11 -1.17
N GLY A 74 -4.45 -1.10 -1.83
CA GLY A 74 -5.49 -1.28 -2.85
C GLY A 74 -6.88 -0.76 -2.44
N GLY A 75 -7.05 -0.26 -1.21
CA GLY A 75 -8.33 0.31 -0.75
C GLY A 75 -8.69 1.64 -1.41
N LEU A 76 -7.71 2.34 -1.99
CA LEU A 76 -7.92 3.63 -2.64
C LEU A 76 -7.03 3.75 -3.88
N ILE A 77 -7.58 4.24 -4.99
CA ILE A 77 -6.81 4.73 -6.13
C ILE A 77 -7.05 6.22 -6.26
N GLN A 78 -5.99 7.02 -6.17
CA GLN A 78 -6.08 8.47 -6.14
C GLN A 78 -4.97 9.10 -6.98
N GLU A 79 -5.31 10.13 -7.75
CA GLU A 79 -4.34 10.89 -8.54
C GLU A 79 -3.43 11.72 -7.63
N LEU A 80 -2.14 11.72 -7.93
CA LEU A 80 -1.09 12.31 -7.12
C LEU A 80 -1.24 13.82 -6.92
N GLU A 81 -1.45 14.58 -7.99
CA GLU A 81 -1.49 16.05 -7.91
C GLU A 81 -2.89 16.56 -7.64
N SER A 82 -3.87 16.09 -8.42
CA SER A 82 -5.26 16.56 -8.35
C SER A 82 -5.97 16.10 -7.08
N GLY A 83 -5.51 14.99 -6.49
CA GLY A 83 -6.20 14.36 -5.36
C GLY A 83 -7.53 13.71 -5.76
N ARG A 84 -7.85 13.57 -7.06
CA ARG A 84 -9.09 12.95 -7.51
C ARG A 84 -9.09 11.47 -7.20
N LYS A 85 -10.07 11.02 -6.43
CA LYS A 85 -10.30 9.60 -6.17
C LYS A 85 -10.85 8.94 -7.42
N LEU A 86 -10.20 7.88 -7.90
CA LEU A 86 -10.61 7.07 -9.04
C LEU A 86 -11.36 5.80 -8.61
N PHE A 87 -11.03 5.29 -7.44
CA PHE A 87 -11.66 4.14 -6.81
C PHE A 87 -11.47 4.24 -5.30
N GLU A 88 -12.46 3.81 -4.53
CA GLU A 88 -12.39 3.72 -3.07
C GLU A 88 -13.19 2.52 -2.58
N ARG A 89 -12.62 1.78 -1.65
CA ARG A 89 -13.28 0.71 -0.91
C ARG A 89 -12.96 0.86 0.57
N THR A 90 -14.02 0.88 1.38
CA THR A 90 -13.97 1.19 2.81
C THR A 90 -14.47 0.01 3.63
N VAL A 91 -14.12 -0.02 4.91
CA VAL A 91 -14.66 -1.00 5.86
C VAL A 91 -16.10 -0.57 6.23
N PRO A 92 -17.12 -1.43 6.09
CA PRO A 92 -18.50 -1.07 6.37
C PRO A 92 -18.70 -0.54 7.79
N LEU A 93 -19.45 0.54 7.94
CA LEU A 93 -19.59 1.27 9.21
C LEU A 93 -20.16 0.42 10.34
N ASP A 94 -21.11 -0.49 10.05
CA ASP A 94 -21.65 -1.40 11.05
C ASP A 94 -20.62 -2.38 11.61
N THR A 95 -19.68 -2.81 10.77
CA THR A 95 -18.53 -3.63 11.18
C THR A 95 -17.57 -2.81 12.02
N VAL A 96 -17.26 -1.60 11.61
CA VAL A 96 -16.40 -0.67 12.35
C VAL A 96 -16.95 -0.36 13.72
N GLN A 97 -18.25 -0.09 13.83
CA GLN A 97 -18.92 0.17 15.12
C GLN A 97 -18.85 -1.03 16.07
N ARG A 98 -19.01 -2.26 15.55
CA ARG A 98 -18.84 -3.48 16.35
C ARG A 98 -17.40 -3.62 16.85
N ILE A 99 -16.42 -3.34 16.00
CA ILE A 99 -15.00 -3.38 16.37
C ILE A 99 -14.71 -2.36 17.46
N TRP A 100 -15.14 -1.10 17.30
CA TRP A 100 -14.92 -0.04 18.30
C TRP A 100 -15.59 -0.33 19.64
N ASN A 101 -16.81 -0.88 19.61
CA ASN A 101 -17.50 -1.26 20.86
C ASN A 101 -16.70 -2.29 21.66
N ILE A 102 -16.11 -3.27 20.98
CA ILE A 102 -15.25 -4.27 21.63
C ILE A 102 -13.93 -3.68 22.06
N ALA A 103 -13.29 -2.89 21.20
CA ALA A 103 -12.03 -2.22 21.51
C ALA A 103 -12.14 -1.37 22.77
N SER A 104 -13.24 -0.60 22.90
CA SER A 104 -13.49 0.26 24.08
C SER A 104 -13.68 -0.56 25.37
N GLN A 105 -14.33 -1.74 25.29
CA GLN A 105 -14.52 -2.63 26.44
C GLN A 105 -13.22 -3.29 26.92
N HIS A 106 -12.30 -3.55 26.00
CA HIS A 106 -11.02 -4.19 26.29
C HIS A 106 -9.86 -3.20 26.49
N GLY A 107 -10.09 -1.92 26.22
CA GLY A 107 -9.04 -0.89 26.25
C GLY A 107 -7.99 -1.05 25.15
N TRP A 108 -8.36 -1.64 24.00
CA TRP A 108 -7.44 -1.82 22.87
C TRP A 108 -7.23 -0.52 22.11
N HIS A 109 -5.97 -0.28 21.72
CA HIS A 109 -5.67 0.77 20.76
C HIS A 109 -6.05 0.33 19.36
N ILE A 110 -7.08 0.97 18.77
CA ILE A 110 -7.44 0.82 17.36
C ILE A 110 -7.59 2.19 16.74
N GLN A 111 -6.69 2.53 15.83
CA GLN A 111 -6.73 3.77 15.06
C GLN A 111 -7.47 3.57 13.74
N SER A 112 -8.08 4.63 13.22
CA SER A 112 -8.93 4.62 12.03
C SER A 112 -8.44 5.62 11.00
N TYR A 113 -8.58 5.28 9.72
CA TYR A 113 -8.19 6.14 8.62
C TYR A 113 -9.43 6.57 7.83
N VAL A 114 -9.82 7.82 7.99
CA VAL A 114 -11.02 8.40 7.38
C VAL A 114 -10.62 9.67 6.64
N ASP A 115 -10.96 9.78 5.35
CA ASP A 115 -10.69 10.97 4.53
C ASP A 115 -9.25 11.48 4.58
N ASP A 116 -8.30 10.56 4.56
CA ASP A 116 -6.86 10.86 4.68
C ASP A 116 -6.42 11.44 6.03
N HIS A 117 -7.21 11.22 7.09
CA HIS A 117 -6.87 11.55 8.48
C HIS A 117 -6.63 10.28 9.28
N LEU A 118 -5.59 10.30 10.12
CA LEU A 118 -5.31 9.25 11.11
C LEU A 118 -5.99 9.64 12.41
N LEU A 119 -7.05 8.92 12.79
CA LEU A 119 -7.90 9.22 13.93
C LEU A 119 -7.66 8.20 15.04
N CYS A 120 -7.36 8.70 16.25
CA CYS A 120 -7.14 7.92 17.45
C CYS A 120 -8.07 8.39 18.58
N HIS A 121 -8.32 7.50 19.57
CA HIS A 121 -9.08 7.87 20.74
C HIS A 121 -8.30 8.85 21.62
N HIS A 122 -7.09 8.51 22.01
CA HIS A 122 -6.19 9.34 22.83
C HIS A 122 -4.75 9.13 22.42
N GLN A 123 -3.86 10.00 22.92
CA GLN A 123 -2.43 9.82 22.73
C GLN A 123 -1.93 8.73 23.69
N ASP A 124 -1.17 7.78 23.15
CA ASP A 124 -0.56 6.67 23.85
C ASP A 124 0.74 6.26 23.17
N TRP A 125 1.42 5.24 23.72
CA TRP A 125 2.68 4.76 23.14
C TRP A 125 2.51 4.18 21.74
N GLN A 126 1.32 3.63 21.43
CA GLN A 126 1.00 3.04 20.13
C GLN A 126 0.89 4.13 19.06
N SER A 127 0.14 5.21 19.34
CA SER A 127 0.04 6.35 18.42
C SER A 127 1.40 7.03 18.24
N ASP A 128 2.17 7.21 19.32
CA ASP A 128 3.53 7.79 19.25
C ASP A 128 4.48 6.90 18.45
N LEU A 129 4.38 5.58 18.59
CA LEU A 129 5.16 4.62 17.79
C LEU A 129 4.84 4.75 16.31
N TYR A 130 3.52 4.75 15.99
CA TYR A 130 3.06 4.80 14.61
C TYR A 130 3.43 6.12 13.92
N GLU A 131 3.25 7.27 14.60
CA GLU A 131 3.69 8.57 14.08
C GLU A 131 5.19 8.61 13.76
N ARG A 132 6.03 8.05 14.65
CA ARG A 132 7.49 7.99 14.44
C ARG A 132 7.86 7.12 13.25
N GLN A 133 7.19 6.00 13.07
CA GLN A 133 7.50 5.06 11.98
C GLN A 133 7.04 5.55 10.61
N THR A 134 5.86 6.20 10.55
CA THR A 134 5.21 6.50 9.28
C THR A 134 5.24 7.98 8.88
N GLY A 135 5.51 8.86 9.83
CA GLY A 135 5.40 10.31 9.66
C GLY A 135 3.95 10.83 9.62
N ALA A 136 2.95 9.95 9.69
CA ALA A 136 1.55 10.35 9.80
C ALA A 136 1.32 11.14 11.10
N LYS A 137 0.34 12.04 11.09
CA LYS A 137 -0.06 12.80 12.28
C LYS A 137 -1.42 12.35 12.76
N ALA A 138 -1.49 11.93 14.03
CA ALA A 138 -2.72 11.49 14.64
C ALA A 138 -3.56 12.66 15.13
N GLU A 139 -4.86 12.56 14.94
CA GLU A 139 -5.88 13.43 15.55
C GLU A 139 -6.57 12.66 16.67
N PHE A 140 -6.67 13.26 17.85
CA PHE A 140 -7.22 12.62 19.05
C PHE A 140 -8.64 13.10 19.29
N LEU A 141 -9.62 12.22 19.11
CA LEU A 141 -11.04 12.56 19.12
C LEU A 141 -11.76 12.21 20.43
N GLY A 142 -11.11 11.47 21.35
CA GLY A 142 -11.79 10.91 22.51
C GLY A 142 -12.96 10.02 22.09
N ASP A 143 -14.05 10.05 22.85
CA ASP A 143 -15.22 9.21 22.58
C ASP A 143 -15.90 9.51 21.23
N SER A 144 -15.67 10.70 20.64
CA SER A 144 -16.19 11.05 19.33
C SER A 144 -15.63 10.14 18.21
N LEU A 145 -14.53 9.42 18.43
CA LEU A 145 -14.05 8.39 17.52
C LEU A 145 -15.09 7.30 17.28
N TYR A 146 -15.85 6.94 18.30
CA TYR A 146 -16.87 5.89 18.25
C TYR A 146 -18.20 6.35 17.64
N GLU A 147 -18.35 7.68 17.43
CA GLU A 147 -19.54 8.29 16.84
C GLU A 147 -19.37 8.66 15.36
N LEU A 148 -18.22 8.33 14.76
CA LEU A 148 -17.97 8.61 13.33
C LEU A 148 -19.04 7.95 12.46
N SER A 149 -19.53 8.72 11.49
CA SER A 149 -20.54 8.30 10.52
C SER A 149 -19.95 7.98 9.13
N ARG A 150 -18.65 8.06 8.99
CA ARG A 150 -17.93 7.79 7.73
C ARG A 150 -17.13 6.51 7.85
N GLU A 151 -17.16 5.72 6.79
CA GLU A 151 -16.43 4.47 6.70
C GLU A 151 -14.93 4.71 6.55
N PRO A 152 -14.07 4.07 7.36
CA PRO A 152 -12.62 4.17 7.21
C PRO A 152 -12.11 3.35 6.02
N ASN A 153 -11.02 3.80 5.40
CA ASN A 153 -10.28 3.03 4.41
C ASN A 153 -9.64 1.79 5.05
N LYS A 154 -9.12 1.93 6.28
CA LYS A 154 -8.65 0.83 7.11
C LYS A 154 -8.67 1.22 8.58
N LEU A 155 -8.55 0.20 9.46
CA LEU A 155 -8.18 0.39 10.86
C LEU A 155 -6.90 -0.38 11.15
N ILE A 156 -6.16 0.02 12.19
CA ILE A 156 -4.99 -0.72 12.67
C ILE A 156 -5.08 -0.86 14.19
N ALA A 157 -5.00 -2.10 14.68
CA ALA A 157 -4.72 -2.36 16.08
C ALA A 157 -3.20 -2.49 16.28
N ILE A 158 -2.68 -1.88 17.33
CA ILE A 158 -1.27 -1.92 17.72
C ILE A 158 -1.18 -2.34 19.18
N ASP A 159 -0.46 -3.45 19.43
CA ASP A 159 -0.24 -3.94 20.79
C ASP A 159 0.94 -4.94 20.82
N THR A 160 1.20 -5.57 21.98
CA THR A 160 2.15 -6.68 22.05
C THR A 160 1.72 -7.85 21.16
N VAL A 161 2.67 -8.71 20.81
CA VAL A 161 2.40 -9.87 19.93
C VAL A 161 1.28 -10.75 20.49
N GLU A 162 1.32 -11.01 21.80
CA GLU A 162 0.32 -11.83 22.52
C GLU A 162 -1.07 -11.19 22.49
N ASN A 163 -1.14 -9.88 22.66
CA ASN A 163 -2.40 -9.14 22.61
C ASN A 163 -2.97 -9.09 21.18
N ILE A 164 -2.12 -8.96 20.17
CA ILE A 164 -2.56 -9.02 18.76
C ILE A 164 -3.17 -10.39 18.43
N ASP A 165 -2.61 -11.50 18.94
CA ASP A 165 -3.21 -12.83 18.78
C ASP A 165 -4.62 -12.88 19.39
N ALA A 166 -4.79 -12.36 20.61
CA ALA A 166 -6.10 -12.30 21.26
C ALA A 166 -7.10 -11.37 20.52
N ILE A 167 -6.63 -10.27 19.95
CA ILE A 167 -7.45 -9.36 19.13
C ILE A 167 -7.92 -10.09 17.86
N ILE A 168 -7.03 -10.81 17.18
CA ILE A 168 -7.38 -11.58 15.97
C ILE A 168 -8.44 -12.62 16.30
N ASP A 169 -8.26 -13.43 17.36
CA ASP A 169 -9.21 -14.46 17.76
C ASP A 169 -10.59 -13.87 18.09
N THR A 170 -10.61 -12.71 18.74
CA THR A 170 -11.85 -12.03 19.11
C THR A 170 -12.55 -11.40 17.91
N LEU A 171 -11.80 -10.73 17.02
CA LEU A 171 -12.38 -9.99 15.90
C LEU A 171 -12.76 -10.90 14.72
N THR A 172 -12.12 -12.05 14.54
CA THR A 172 -12.38 -12.96 13.42
C THR A 172 -13.88 -13.30 13.25
N PRO A 173 -14.60 -13.76 14.30
CA PRO A 173 -16.04 -14.05 14.17
C PRO A 173 -16.91 -12.79 13.98
N ILE A 174 -16.41 -11.61 14.35
CA ILE A 174 -17.13 -10.33 14.29
C ILE A 174 -17.09 -9.73 12.90
N VAL A 175 -15.91 -9.72 12.29
CA VAL A 175 -15.74 -9.17 10.96
C VAL A 175 -16.31 -10.09 9.87
N GLY A 176 -16.28 -11.41 10.08
CA GLY A 176 -16.83 -12.39 9.13
C GLY A 176 -16.33 -12.12 7.71
N ASN A 177 -17.26 -11.89 6.77
CA ASN A 177 -16.95 -11.57 5.38
C ASN A 177 -16.99 -10.05 5.10
N THR A 178 -17.18 -9.20 6.11
CA THR A 178 -17.34 -7.75 5.94
C THR A 178 -16.04 -6.99 6.06
N ALA A 179 -14.98 -7.61 6.58
CA ALA A 179 -13.63 -7.09 6.58
C ALA A 179 -12.61 -8.23 6.54
N THR A 180 -11.37 -7.91 6.22
CA THR A 180 -10.23 -8.83 6.23
C THR A 180 -9.24 -8.39 7.30
N LEU A 181 -8.78 -9.35 8.11
CA LEU A 181 -7.75 -9.14 9.12
C LEU A 181 -6.40 -9.53 8.50
N VAL A 182 -5.44 -8.61 8.52
CA VAL A 182 -4.10 -8.82 7.97
C VAL A 182 -3.06 -8.44 9.01
N ARG A 183 -2.25 -9.38 9.46
CA ARG A 183 -1.10 -9.08 10.30
C ARG A 183 0.01 -8.51 9.41
N SER A 184 0.21 -7.19 9.44
CA SER A 184 1.24 -6.50 8.65
C SER A 184 2.60 -6.49 9.32
N GLN A 185 2.63 -6.52 10.66
CA GLN A 185 3.82 -6.71 11.50
C GLN A 185 3.46 -7.61 12.68
N LYS A 186 4.46 -8.02 13.45
CA LYS A 186 4.23 -8.91 14.61
C LYS A 186 3.24 -8.32 15.61
N ASP A 187 3.29 -7.01 15.79
CA ASP A 187 2.57 -6.17 16.75
C ASP A 187 1.51 -5.26 16.09
N PHE A 188 1.26 -5.43 14.76
CA PHE A 188 0.27 -4.65 14.00
C PHE A 188 -0.75 -5.57 13.31
N LEU A 189 -2.03 -5.30 13.54
CA LEU A 189 -3.14 -5.93 12.83
C LEU A 189 -3.88 -4.87 12.03
N GLU A 190 -3.85 -4.98 10.72
CA GLU A 190 -4.68 -4.18 9.82
C GLU A 190 -6.05 -4.82 9.63
N ILE A 191 -7.09 -3.99 9.63
CA ILE A 191 -8.47 -4.37 9.34
C ILE A 191 -8.85 -3.57 8.11
N ILE A 192 -9.00 -4.26 6.99
CA ILE A 192 -9.25 -3.68 5.68
C ILE A 192 -10.57 -4.16 5.09
N ALA A 193 -11.09 -3.45 4.10
CA ALA A 193 -12.27 -3.90 3.38
C ALA A 193 -12.05 -5.27 2.72
N PRO A 194 -13.09 -6.09 2.53
CA PRO A 194 -12.94 -7.37 1.86
C PRO A 194 -12.56 -7.17 0.39
N HIS A 195 -11.80 -8.12 -0.15
CA HIS A 195 -11.34 -8.10 -1.54
C HIS A 195 -10.54 -6.82 -1.90
N VAL A 196 -9.74 -6.34 -0.95
CA VAL A 196 -8.75 -5.28 -1.18
C VAL A 196 -7.38 -5.91 -1.30
N SER A 197 -6.72 -5.65 -2.42
CA SER A 197 -5.32 -6.00 -2.64
C SER A 197 -4.69 -5.06 -3.66
N LYS A 198 -3.36 -4.92 -3.65
CA LYS A 198 -2.64 -4.14 -4.67
C LYS A 198 -2.92 -4.67 -6.08
N GLY A 199 -3.06 -5.99 -6.22
CA GLY A 199 -3.35 -6.63 -7.51
C GLY A 199 -4.76 -6.34 -8.02
N ASP A 200 -5.79 -6.35 -7.16
CA ASP A 200 -7.16 -6.04 -7.57
C ASP A 200 -7.31 -4.56 -7.95
N ALA A 201 -6.64 -3.67 -7.20
CA ALA A 201 -6.62 -2.24 -7.53
C ALA A 201 -5.86 -1.97 -8.84
N LEU A 202 -4.74 -2.64 -9.07
CA LEU A 202 -3.99 -2.53 -10.33
C LEU A 202 -4.82 -3.01 -11.52
N GLU A 203 -5.54 -4.12 -11.37
CA GLU A 203 -6.45 -4.63 -12.41
C GLU A 203 -7.55 -3.62 -12.76
N GLN A 204 -8.17 -2.99 -11.75
CA GLN A 204 -9.15 -1.94 -11.97
C GLN A 204 -8.55 -0.71 -12.67
N LEU A 205 -7.35 -0.29 -12.25
CA LEU A 205 -6.65 0.83 -12.88
C LEU A 205 -6.29 0.52 -14.35
N ALA A 206 -5.78 -0.68 -14.61
CA ALA A 206 -5.44 -1.16 -15.94
C ALA A 206 -6.67 -1.17 -16.85
N GLN A 207 -7.82 -1.66 -16.37
CA GLN A 207 -9.09 -1.65 -17.10
C GLN A 207 -9.54 -0.23 -17.48
N GLN A 208 -9.37 0.76 -16.57
CA GLN A 208 -9.70 2.15 -16.87
C GLN A 208 -8.85 2.74 -18.01
N TYR A 209 -7.62 2.25 -18.16
CA TYR A 209 -6.73 2.66 -19.26
C TYR A 209 -6.80 1.76 -20.50
N GLY A 210 -7.60 0.70 -20.48
CA GLY A 210 -7.70 -0.26 -21.57
C GLY A 210 -6.40 -1.08 -21.75
N ILE A 211 -5.64 -1.31 -20.65
CA ILE A 211 -4.37 -2.03 -20.65
C ILE A 211 -4.63 -3.44 -20.11
N GLY A 212 -4.20 -4.46 -20.85
CA GLY A 212 -4.20 -5.85 -20.36
C GLY A 212 -3.11 -6.05 -19.30
N LEU A 213 -3.36 -6.91 -18.31
CA LEU A 213 -2.38 -7.21 -17.25
C LEU A 213 -1.09 -7.80 -17.80
N GLU A 214 -1.15 -8.51 -18.93
CA GLU A 214 0.00 -9.04 -19.67
C GLU A 214 0.94 -7.95 -20.23
N HIS A 215 0.49 -6.71 -20.28
CA HIS A 215 1.26 -5.52 -20.70
C HIS A 215 1.81 -4.71 -19.52
N ILE A 216 1.82 -5.28 -18.33
CA ILE A 216 2.28 -4.62 -17.10
C ILE A 216 3.48 -5.36 -16.53
N VAL A 217 4.50 -4.59 -16.16
CA VAL A 217 5.59 -5.05 -15.27
C VAL A 217 5.32 -4.54 -13.86
N SER A 218 5.51 -5.40 -12.85
CA SER A 218 5.36 -5.01 -11.46
C SER A 218 6.60 -5.32 -10.62
N PHE A 219 6.87 -4.46 -9.63
CA PHE A 219 8.00 -4.58 -8.69
C PHE A 219 7.50 -4.59 -7.26
N GLY A 220 8.10 -5.44 -6.41
CA GLY A 220 7.73 -5.53 -5.01
C GLY A 220 8.74 -6.29 -4.15
N ASN A 221 8.52 -6.30 -2.83
CA ASN A 221 9.42 -6.93 -1.84
C ASN A 221 8.70 -7.75 -0.77
N ALA A 222 7.41 -7.49 -0.51
CA ALA A 222 6.69 -7.99 0.66
C ALA A 222 5.43 -8.80 0.30
N GLU A 223 4.86 -9.50 1.28
CA GLU A 223 3.70 -10.37 1.10
C GLU A 223 2.48 -9.66 0.49
N ASN A 224 2.26 -8.37 0.81
CA ASN A 224 1.17 -7.58 0.26
C ASN A 224 1.33 -7.24 -1.24
N ASP A 225 2.53 -7.49 -1.82
CA ASP A 225 2.80 -7.32 -3.24
C ASP A 225 2.45 -8.57 -4.07
N ILE A 226 2.36 -9.73 -3.45
CA ILE A 226 2.14 -11.02 -4.16
C ILE A 226 0.92 -10.94 -5.06
N SER A 227 -0.17 -10.31 -4.58
CA SER A 227 -1.38 -10.15 -5.38
C SER A 227 -1.17 -9.35 -6.67
N MET A 228 -0.28 -8.37 -6.65
CA MET A 228 0.11 -7.58 -7.82
C MET A 228 1.11 -8.35 -8.70
N LEU A 229 2.15 -8.90 -8.07
CA LEU A 229 3.22 -9.63 -8.76
C LEU A 229 2.71 -10.87 -9.50
N SER A 230 1.70 -11.56 -8.95
CA SER A 230 1.13 -12.76 -9.56
C SER A 230 0.12 -12.50 -10.68
N LYS A 231 -0.41 -11.28 -10.80
CA LYS A 231 -1.40 -10.91 -11.83
C LYS A 231 -0.80 -10.30 -13.09
N THR A 232 0.37 -9.68 -12.98
CA THR A 232 1.01 -8.94 -14.08
C THR A 232 1.76 -9.87 -15.04
N GLY A 233 1.89 -9.44 -16.30
CA GLY A 233 2.57 -10.21 -17.36
C GLY A 233 4.04 -10.47 -17.04
N TYR A 234 4.69 -9.57 -16.30
CA TYR A 234 6.03 -9.79 -15.79
C TYR A 234 6.17 -9.18 -14.38
N SER A 235 6.80 -9.93 -13.49
CA SER A 235 6.97 -9.51 -12.10
C SER A 235 8.42 -9.66 -11.65
N VAL A 236 8.91 -8.67 -10.92
CA VAL A 236 10.29 -8.56 -10.49
C VAL A 236 10.34 -8.30 -8.99
N ALA A 237 11.01 -9.15 -8.24
CA ALA A 237 11.31 -8.90 -6.85
C ALA A 237 12.62 -8.12 -6.71
N VAL A 238 12.73 -7.21 -5.74
CA VAL A 238 14.03 -6.63 -5.38
C VAL A 238 14.86 -7.63 -4.56
N LYS A 239 16.18 -7.48 -4.57
CA LYS A 239 17.11 -8.40 -3.89
C LYS A 239 16.83 -8.56 -2.39
N ASN A 240 16.36 -7.51 -1.73
CA ASN A 240 15.98 -7.53 -0.31
C ASN A 240 14.57 -8.08 -0.05
N ALA A 241 13.81 -8.47 -1.07
CA ALA A 241 12.49 -9.08 -0.89
C ALA A 241 12.57 -10.37 -0.05
N VAL A 242 11.46 -10.70 0.63
CA VAL A 242 11.36 -11.96 1.36
C VAL A 242 11.39 -13.16 0.39
N ASP A 243 11.90 -14.30 0.85
CA ASP A 243 12.13 -15.46 -0.02
C ASP A 243 10.85 -15.98 -0.70
N HIS A 244 9.72 -15.91 -0.01
CA HIS A 244 8.44 -16.29 -0.60
C HIS A 244 8.07 -15.40 -1.79
N VAL A 245 8.26 -14.07 -1.70
CA VAL A 245 8.03 -13.14 -2.82
C VAL A 245 8.95 -13.45 -3.99
N LYS A 246 10.25 -13.67 -3.74
CA LYS A 246 11.20 -14.07 -4.79
C LYS A 246 10.79 -15.35 -5.50
N SER A 247 10.21 -16.31 -4.76
CA SER A 247 9.82 -17.61 -5.33
C SER A 247 8.62 -17.54 -6.28
N VAL A 248 7.82 -16.47 -6.22
CA VAL A 248 6.62 -16.29 -7.06
C VAL A 248 6.80 -15.25 -8.17
N THR A 249 7.97 -14.62 -8.28
CA THR A 249 8.29 -13.64 -9.32
C THR A 249 9.08 -14.26 -10.46
N HIS A 250 9.03 -13.63 -11.63
CA HIS A 250 9.76 -14.06 -12.82
C HIS A 250 11.26 -13.82 -12.68
N GLU A 251 11.65 -12.74 -11.98
CA GLU A 251 13.04 -12.32 -11.86
C GLU A 251 13.31 -11.60 -10.53
N VAL A 252 14.57 -11.51 -10.15
CA VAL A 252 15.05 -10.73 -9.00
C VAL A 252 16.05 -9.69 -9.51
N CYS A 253 15.76 -8.41 -9.30
CA CYS A 253 16.64 -7.30 -9.65
C CYS A 253 17.62 -6.94 -8.51
N GLY A 254 18.32 -5.80 -8.63
CA GLY A 254 19.22 -5.26 -7.62
C GLY A 254 18.55 -4.93 -6.29
N HIS A 255 19.35 -4.57 -5.28
CA HIS A 255 18.87 -4.15 -3.97
C HIS A 255 18.25 -2.75 -4.04
N HIS A 256 17.19 -2.47 -3.24
CA HIS A 256 16.51 -1.17 -3.25
C HIS A 256 17.44 0.01 -2.94
N ASN A 257 18.46 -0.18 -2.09
CA ASN A 257 19.48 0.83 -1.79
C ASN A 257 20.53 1.02 -2.90
N GLU A 258 20.44 0.23 -3.96
CA GLU A 258 21.34 0.24 -5.10
C GLU A 258 20.58 0.55 -6.40
N ASP A 259 19.45 1.27 -6.31
CA ASP A 259 18.58 1.61 -7.44
C ASP A 259 18.14 0.40 -8.28
N GLY A 260 17.94 -0.76 -7.64
CA GLY A 260 17.72 -2.03 -8.33
C GLY A 260 16.57 -2.02 -9.33
N VAL A 261 15.47 -1.33 -9.01
CA VAL A 261 14.31 -1.15 -9.91
C VAL A 261 14.70 -0.31 -11.13
N ALA A 262 15.40 0.80 -10.91
CA ALA A 262 15.80 1.69 -12.02
C ALA A 262 16.79 1.03 -12.96
N HIS A 263 17.78 0.31 -12.45
CA HIS A 263 18.73 -0.45 -13.29
C HIS A 263 18.00 -1.50 -14.13
N TRP A 264 17.04 -2.23 -13.56
CA TRP A 264 16.25 -3.20 -14.31
C TRP A 264 15.43 -2.52 -15.43
N ILE A 265 14.77 -1.39 -15.11
CA ILE A 265 13.99 -0.62 -16.09
C ILE A 265 14.87 -0.12 -17.22
N GLU A 266 16.04 0.42 -16.91
CA GLU A 266 16.97 0.94 -17.92
C GLU A 266 17.47 -0.17 -18.86
N GLU A 267 17.78 -1.35 -18.33
CA GLU A 267 18.27 -2.47 -19.11
C GLU A 267 17.20 -3.10 -20.02
N HIS A 268 15.93 -3.13 -19.60
CA HIS A 268 14.90 -3.94 -20.26
C HIS A 268 13.82 -3.11 -20.96
N LEU A 269 13.56 -1.89 -20.49
CA LEU A 269 12.46 -1.06 -21.02
C LEU A 269 12.95 0.21 -21.74
N LEU A 270 14.19 0.63 -21.57
CA LEU A 270 14.76 1.82 -22.19
C LEU A 270 15.78 1.51 -23.27
#